data_bfb84f9bcb22010de9e82d624a0531b8
#
_entry.id   bfb84f9bcb22010de9e82d624a0531b8
#
_cell.length_a   1.000
_cell.length_b   1.000
_cell.length_c   1.000
_cell.angle_alpha   90.00
_cell.angle_beta   90.00
_cell.angle_gamma   90.00
#
_symmetry.space_group_name_H-M   'P 1'
#
loop_
_entity.id
_entity.type
_entity.pdbx_description
1 polymer ?
#
loop_
_entity_poly.entity_id
_entity_poly.type
_entity_poly.pdbx_seq_one_letter_code
_entity_poly.pdbx_strand_id
1 'polypeptide(L)'
;RVISTLRGDMVLAHNGGERLTLHPYEIHDFSGADDTHSWGRCTDFNLMLRRGQCRGCVTAHFPHGTETLALHAGETALLFCGEGSVTLRAGTETLTLAAHESALIEDAPAQLTVEGSTKLMLAQMYR
;
A
#
# COMPACT_ATOMS: atom_id res chain seq x y z
N ARG A 1 -2.12 -1.83 -12.20
CA ARG A 1 -2.35 -2.66 -11.00
C ARG A 1 -1.06 -2.76 -10.21
N VAL A 2 -1.17 -2.57 -8.93
CA VAL A 2 -0.04 -2.67 -8.00
C VAL A 2 -0.35 -3.77 -7.00
N ILE A 3 0.56 -4.71 -6.80
CA ILE A 3 0.36 -5.83 -5.90
C ILE A 3 1.53 -5.97 -4.93
N SER A 4 1.24 -6.43 -3.73
CA SER A 4 2.21 -6.83 -2.74
C SER A 4 1.65 -8.00 -1.94
N THR A 5 2.48 -8.69 -1.20
CA THR A 5 1.99 -9.66 -0.21
C THR A 5 2.17 -9.11 1.19
N LEU A 6 1.28 -9.49 2.08
CA LEU A 6 1.36 -9.17 3.51
C LEU A 6 1.93 -10.35 4.27
N ARG A 7 1.67 -11.55 3.79
CA ARG A 7 2.12 -12.80 4.37
C ARG A 7 2.28 -13.84 3.27
N GLY A 8 3.38 -14.57 3.28
CA GLY A 8 3.70 -15.58 2.28
C GLY A 8 4.25 -14.98 1.00
N ASP A 9 4.80 -15.84 0.17
CA ASP A 9 5.36 -15.46 -1.11
C ASP A 9 4.40 -15.76 -2.24
N MET A 10 4.50 -14.98 -3.31
CA MET A 10 3.74 -15.19 -4.54
C MET A 10 4.70 -15.27 -5.73
N VAL A 11 4.48 -16.22 -6.60
CA VAL A 11 5.18 -16.28 -7.88
C VAL A 11 4.24 -15.80 -8.96
N LEU A 12 4.71 -14.90 -9.81
CA LEU A 12 3.93 -14.29 -10.89
C LEU A 12 4.62 -14.49 -12.23
N ALA A 13 3.85 -14.65 -13.28
CA ALA A 13 4.33 -14.60 -14.66
C ALA A 13 3.32 -13.82 -15.51
N HIS A 14 3.82 -12.90 -16.32
CA HIS A 14 3.02 -12.06 -17.20
C HIS A 14 3.24 -12.47 -18.65
N ASN A 15 2.15 -12.70 -19.39
CA ASN A 15 2.18 -13.00 -20.83
C ASN A 15 3.09 -14.19 -21.17
N GLY A 16 3.13 -15.20 -20.31
CA GLY A 16 3.99 -16.37 -20.49
C GLY A 16 5.48 -16.12 -20.30
N GLY A 17 5.84 -14.97 -19.72
CA GLY A 17 7.24 -14.59 -19.48
C GLY A 17 7.88 -15.29 -18.29
N GLU A 18 9.01 -14.75 -17.85
CA GLU A 18 9.75 -15.28 -16.70
C GLU A 18 8.94 -15.15 -15.40
N ARG A 19 9.17 -16.09 -14.51
CA ARG A 19 8.56 -16.08 -13.19
C ARG A 19 9.26 -15.10 -12.28
N LEU A 20 8.47 -14.29 -11.60
CA LEU A 20 8.90 -13.33 -10.59
C LEU A 20 8.41 -13.81 -9.24
N THR A 21 9.30 -13.86 -8.23
CA THR A 21 8.90 -14.14 -6.86
C THR A 21 8.73 -12.84 -6.09
N LEU A 22 7.58 -12.68 -5.47
CA LEU A 22 7.24 -11.52 -4.66
C LEU A 22 7.19 -11.93 -3.19
N HIS A 23 8.05 -11.32 -2.38
CA HIS A 23 8.10 -11.54 -0.94
C HIS A 23 7.26 -10.49 -0.20
N PRO A 24 6.91 -10.73 1.08
CA PRO A 24 6.07 -9.79 1.84
C PRO A 24 6.59 -8.35 1.79
N TYR A 25 5.66 -7.43 1.52
CA TYR A 25 5.88 -5.97 1.42
C TYR A 25 6.75 -5.51 0.26
N GLU A 26 7.15 -6.40 -0.63
CA GLU A 26 7.71 -6.00 -1.91
C GLU A 26 6.58 -5.50 -2.83
N ILE A 27 6.84 -4.46 -3.61
CA ILE A 27 5.84 -3.83 -4.45
C ILE A 27 6.10 -4.17 -5.91
N HIS A 28 5.07 -4.62 -6.61
CA HIS A 28 5.14 -4.94 -8.03
C HIS A 28 4.01 -4.25 -8.79
N ASP A 29 4.39 -3.44 -9.76
CA ASP A 29 3.46 -2.70 -10.62
C ASP A 29 3.40 -3.36 -11.99
N PHE A 30 2.21 -3.60 -12.51
CA PHE A 30 2.02 -4.21 -13.82
C PHE A 30 0.70 -3.79 -14.45
N SER A 31 0.57 -4.02 -15.75
CA SER A 31 -0.66 -3.72 -16.47
C SER A 31 -1.74 -4.75 -16.16
N GLY A 32 -2.93 -4.29 -15.79
CA GLY A 32 -4.09 -5.15 -15.60
C GLY A 32 -4.55 -5.83 -16.90
N ALA A 33 -4.06 -5.37 -18.05
CA ALA A 33 -4.34 -6.00 -19.35
C ALA A 33 -3.42 -7.18 -19.63
N ASP A 34 -2.36 -7.38 -18.84
CA ASP A 34 -1.46 -8.52 -19.00
C ASP A 34 -2.16 -9.82 -18.61
N ASP A 35 -1.86 -10.89 -19.36
CA ASP A 35 -2.28 -12.24 -19.00
C ASP A 35 -1.34 -12.73 -17.88
N THR A 36 -1.83 -12.66 -16.64
CA THR A 36 -1.02 -12.93 -15.46
C THR A 36 -1.44 -14.23 -14.79
N HIS A 37 -0.47 -15.09 -14.54
CA HIS A 37 -0.62 -16.28 -13.73
C HIS A 37 0.13 -16.12 -12.41
N SER A 38 -0.45 -16.62 -11.35
CA SER A 38 0.16 -16.57 -10.02
C SER A 38 0.05 -17.90 -9.30
N TRP A 39 1.06 -18.21 -8.49
CA TRP A 39 1.14 -19.42 -7.67
C TRP A 39 1.57 -19.07 -6.26
N GLY A 40 1.13 -19.85 -5.32
CA GLY A 40 1.52 -19.73 -3.92
C GLY A 40 0.35 -19.48 -3.00
N ARG A 41 0.61 -19.62 -1.71
CA ARG A 41 -0.35 -19.28 -0.66
C ARG A 41 0.12 -18.01 0.02
N CYS A 42 -0.69 -16.98 -0.07
CA CYS A 42 -0.33 -15.69 0.52
C CYS A 42 -1.59 -14.88 0.82
N THR A 43 -1.39 -13.86 1.65
CA THR A 43 -2.34 -12.77 1.79
C THR A 43 -1.75 -11.60 1.03
N ASP A 44 -2.50 -11.06 0.10
CA ASP A 44 -2.00 -9.99 -0.76
C ASP A 44 -2.74 -8.68 -0.54
N PHE A 45 -2.09 -7.60 -0.94
CA PHE A 45 -2.63 -6.26 -1.00
C PHE A 45 -2.57 -5.79 -2.45
N ASN A 46 -3.69 -5.34 -2.98
CA ASN A 46 -3.81 -4.89 -4.37
C ASN A 46 -4.37 -3.50 -4.47
N LEU A 47 -3.78 -2.69 -5.34
CA LEU A 47 -4.37 -1.44 -5.78
C LEU A 47 -4.69 -1.57 -7.27
N MET A 48 -5.97 -1.48 -7.59
CA MET A 48 -6.44 -1.53 -8.97
C MET A 48 -7.00 -0.17 -9.36
N LEU A 49 -6.40 0.45 -10.38
CA LEU A 49 -6.78 1.76 -10.87
C LEU A 49 -7.23 1.66 -12.31
N ARG A 50 -8.24 2.45 -12.67
CA ARG A 50 -8.73 2.51 -14.03
C ARG A 50 -7.77 3.31 -14.89
N ARG A 51 -7.20 2.67 -15.90
CA ARG A 51 -6.26 3.30 -16.82
C ARG A 51 -6.88 4.53 -17.48
N GLY A 52 -6.11 5.61 -17.57
CA GLY A 52 -6.53 6.88 -18.18
C GLY A 52 -7.40 7.76 -17.30
N GLN A 53 -7.87 7.27 -16.14
CA GLN A 53 -8.71 8.05 -15.23
C GLN A 53 -8.05 8.32 -13.89
N CYS A 54 -7.17 7.42 -13.45
CA CYS A 54 -6.54 7.52 -12.16
C CYS A 54 -5.13 6.95 -12.21
N ARG A 55 -4.22 7.56 -11.47
CA ARG A 55 -2.86 7.07 -11.25
C ARG A 55 -2.67 6.80 -9.78
N GLY A 56 -1.70 6.00 -9.46
CA GLY A 56 -1.38 5.76 -8.06
C GLY A 56 -0.11 4.97 -7.88
N CYS A 57 0.32 4.93 -6.65
CA CYS A 57 1.47 4.14 -6.23
C CYS A 57 1.20 3.54 -4.86
N VAL A 58 1.93 2.49 -4.55
CA VAL A 58 1.93 1.87 -3.23
C VAL A 58 3.36 1.84 -2.73
N THR A 59 3.55 2.24 -1.49
CA THR A 59 4.83 2.15 -0.80
C THR A 59 4.65 1.41 0.52
N ALA A 60 5.66 0.64 0.92
CA ALA A 60 5.67 -0.05 2.20
C ALA A 60 6.52 0.74 3.18
N HIS A 61 6.04 0.85 4.41
CA HIS A 61 6.72 1.56 5.48
C HIS A 61 6.75 0.71 6.74
N PHE A 62 7.88 0.77 7.46
CA PHE A 62 8.10 -0.03 8.67
C PHE A 62 8.46 0.88 9.83
N PRO A 63 7.53 1.75 10.28
CA PRO A 63 7.82 2.68 11.35
C PRO A 63 8.12 1.95 12.67
N HIS A 64 9.05 2.54 13.41
CA HIS A 64 9.43 2.08 14.72
C HIS A 64 9.62 3.32 15.59
N GLY A 65 8.56 3.74 16.25
CA GLY A 65 8.47 5.02 16.95
C GLY A 65 7.67 6.01 16.14
N THR A 66 8.14 7.25 16.07
CA THR A 66 7.43 8.34 15.38
C THR A 66 8.14 8.68 14.08
N GLU A 67 7.38 8.69 12.98
CA GLU A 67 7.88 9.05 11.66
C GLU A 67 6.91 10.00 10.96
N THR A 68 7.42 10.78 10.01
CA THR A 68 6.60 11.63 9.15
C THR A 68 6.62 11.07 7.74
N LEU A 69 5.43 10.82 7.20
CA LEU A 69 5.27 10.38 5.81
C LEU A 69 4.90 11.57 4.94
N ALA A 70 5.57 11.69 3.80
CA ALA A 70 5.21 12.68 2.79
C ALA A 70 4.04 12.19 1.96
N LEU A 71 3.01 13.01 1.80
CA LEU A 71 1.84 12.71 0.99
C LEU A 71 1.74 13.70 -0.17
N HIS A 72 1.03 13.31 -1.22
CA HIS A 72 0.66 14.23 -2.29
C HIS A 72 -0.51 15.08 -1.81
N ALA A 73 -0.22 16.34 -1.46
CA ALA A 73 -1.22 17.26 -0.92
C ALA A 73 -2.41 17.43 -1.88
N GLY A 74 -3.62 17.43 -1.32
CA GLY A 74 -4.86 17.56 -2.08
C GLY A 74 -5.36 16.29 -2.75
N GLU A 75 -4.57 15.23 -2.71
CA GLU A 75 -4.91 13.94 -3.34
C GLU A 75 -5.51 12.98 -2.31
N THR A 76 -5.77 11.75 -2.74
CA THR A 76 -6.34 10.72 -1.88
C THR A 76 -5.26 9.74 -1.46
N ALA A 77 -5.23 9.41 -0.18
CA ALA A 77 -4.32 8.40 0.36
C ALA A 77 -5.11 7.38 1.18
N LEU A 78 -4.62 6.14 1.17
CA LEU A 78 -5.13 5.09 2.03
C LEU A 78 -3.96 4.45 2.75
N LEU A 79 -4.07 4.37 4.07
CA LEU A 79 -3.11 3.65 4.88
C LEU A 79 -3.74 2.36 5.38
N PHE A 80 -3.02 1.28 5.22
CA PHE A 80 -3.42 -0.05 5.69
C PHE A 80 -2.39 -0.55 6.71
N CYS A 81 -2.87 -0.91 7.89
CA CYS A 81 -2.02 -1.49 8.94
C CYS A 81 -1.93 -3.00 8.74
N GLY A 82 -0.77 -3.50 8.35
CA GLY A 82 -0.55 -4.93 8.10
C GLY A 82 -0.24 -5.71 9.36
N GLU A 83 0.42 -5.11 10.31
CA GLU A 83 0.81 -5.71 11.59
C GLU A 83 0.86 -4.66 12.69
N GLY A 84 0.63 -5.10 13.93
CA GLY A 84 0.73 -4.23 15.10
C GLY A 84 -0.37 -3.20 15.17
N SER A 85 -0.03 -2.00 15.59
CA SER A 85 -0.95 -0.87 15.63
C SER A 85 -0.20 0.42 15.34
N VAL A 86 -0.91 1.41 14.86
CA VAL A 86 -0.33 2.71 14.53
C VAL A 86 -1.31 3.82 14.83
N THR A 87 -0.79 4.93 15.36
CA THR A 87 -1.55 6.16 15.55
C THR A 87 -1.17 7.14 14.45
N LEU A 88 -2.17 7.66 13.75
CA LEU A 88 -2.02 8.62 12.67
C LEU A 88 -2.43 10.00 13.16
N ARG A 89 -1.63 11.01 12.85
CA ARG A 89 -1.94 12.40 13.18
C ARG A 89 -1.82 13.30 11.96
N ALA A 90 -2.88 14.03 11.70
CA ALA A 90 -2.93 15.02 10.63
C ALA A 90 -3.56 16.30 11.20
N GLY A 91 -2.75 17.34 11.41
CA GLY A 91 -3.21 18.55 12.09
C GLY A 91 -3.72 18.24 13.50
N THR A 92 -5.01 18.51 13.75
CA THR A 92 -5.65 18.24 15.05
C THR A 92 -6.34 16.88 15.10
N GLU A 93 -6.40 16.16 13.99
CA GLU A 93 -7.05 14.86 13.92
C GLU A 93 -6.09 13.74 14.28
N THR A 94 -6.59 12.78 15.04
CA THR A 94 -5.84 11.60 15.47
C THR A 94 -6.70 10.36 15.30
N LEU A 95 -6.12 9.32 14.74
CA LEU A 95 -6.79 8.03 14.52
C LEU A 95 -5.82 6.90 14.80
N THR A 96 -6.28 5.86 15.49
CA THR A 96 -5.47 4.67 15.74
C THR A 96 -5.99 3.50 14.91
N LEU A 97 -5.09 2.83 14.21
CA LEU A 97 -5.39 1.63 13.44
C LEU A 97 -4.80 0.41 14.13
N ALA A 98 -5.62 -0.62 14.30
CA ALA A 98 -5.15 -1.95 14.65
C ALA A 98 -4.80 -2.72 13.36
N ALA A 99 -4.21 -3.90 13.52
CA ALA A 99 -3.86 -4.75 12.38
C ALA A 99 -5.08 -5.02 11.49
N HIS A 100 -4.90 -4.87 10.19
CA HIS A 100 -5.89 -5.04 9.12
C HIS A 100 -6.97 -3.96 9.05
N GLU A 101 -6.82 -2.89 9.82
CA GLU A 101 -7.65 -1.70 9.65
C GLU A 101 -6.98 -0.72 8.69
N SER A 102 -7.79 0.11 8.06
CA SER A 102 -7.31 1.12 7.12
C SER A 102 -7.95 2.48 7.36
N ALA A 103 -7.26 3.53 6.93
CA ALA A 103 -7.77 4.89 6.95
C ALA A 103 -7.72 5.46 5.54
N LEU A 104 -8.86 5.98 5.09
CA LEU A 104 -8.95 6.72 3.83
C LEU A 104 -8.82 8.20 4.14
N ILE A 105 -7.89 8.86 3.48
CA ILE A 105 -7.62 10.29 3.65
C ILE A 105 -7.94 10.97 2.33
N GLU A 106 -8.98 11.77 2.30
CA GLU A 106 -9.34 12.59 1.16
C GLU A 106 -8.80 14.00 1.37
N ASP A 107 -8.43 14.67 0.27
CA ASP A 107 -7.80 15.99 0.34
C ASP A 107 -6.61 15.98 1.30
N ALA A 108 -5.66 15.09 1.01
CA ALA A 108 -4.57 14.76 1.92
C ALA A 108 -3.68 15.97 2.24
N PRO A 109 -3.21 16.08 3.50
CA PRO A 109 -2.19 17.05 3.84
C PRO A 109 -0.86 16.65 3.20
N ALA A 110 0.10 17.57 3.15
CA ALA A 110 1.43 17.28 2.61
C ALA A 110 2.22 16.29 3.47
N GLN A 111 1.89 16.21 4.76
CA GLN A 111 2.59 15.36 5.72
C GLN A 111 1.61 14.69 6.67
N LEU A 112 1.94 13.45 7.03
CA LEU A 112 1.20 12.66 8.00
C LEU A 112 2.19 12.12 9.03
N THR A 113 1.91 12.32 10.31
CA THR A 113 2.72 11.74 11.38
C THR A 113 2.17 10.39 11.77
N VAL A 114 3.03 9.38 11.81
CA VAL A 114 2.68 8.03 12.25
C VAL A 114 3.51 7.65 13.47
N GLU A 115 2.87 6.99 14.42
CA GLU A 115 3.53 6.58 15.66
C GLU A 115 3.14 5.15 16.01
N GLY A 116 4.14 4.31 16.18
CA GLY A 116 3.96 2.91 16.54
C GLY A 116 5.00 2.02 15.91
N SER A 117 4.93 0.74 16.25
CA SER A 117 5.74 -0.31 15.66
C SER A 117 4.82 -1.14 14.77
N THR A 118 4.97 -1.02 13.45
CA THR A 118 3.97 -1.52 12.52
C THR A 118 4.57 -1.78 11.14
N LYS A 119 3.79 -2.43 10.30
CA LYS A 119 4.04 -2.53 8.86
C LYS A 119 2.87 -1.89 8.15
N LEU A 120 3.14 -0.86 7.37
CA LEU A 120 2.12 -0.07 6.69
C LEU A 120 2.24 -0.21 5.17
N MET A 121 1.08 -0.29 4.52
CA MET A 121 0.97 -0.02 3.09
C MET A 121 0.34 1.36 2.92
N LEU A 122 1.02 2.21 2.16
CA LEU A 122 0.51 3.52 1.79
C LEU A 122 0.18 3.51 0.31
N ALA A 123 -1.10 3.63 -0.01
CA ALA A 123 -1.56 3.80 -1.38
C ALA A 123 -1.90 5.28 -1.59
N GLN A 124 -1.33 5.88 -2.62
CA GLN A 124 -1.62 7.27 -3.00
C GLN A 124 -2.22 7.26 -4.39
N MET A 125 -3.37 7.93 -4.53
CA MET A 125 -4.16 7.94 -5.75
C MET A 125 -4.38 9.38 -6.18
N TYR A 126 -4.14 9.65 -7.46
CA TYR A 126 -4.30 10.97 -8.05
C TYR A 126 -4.76 10.88 -9.50
N ARG A 127 -5.33 11.95 -9.97
CA ARG A 127 -5.82 12.06 -11.34
C ARG A 127 -4.80 12.68 -12.29
#